data_7c682be6c7add4278e608db682af86ae
#
_entry.id   7c682be6c7add4278e608db682af86ae
#
_cell.length_a   1.000
_cell.length_b   1.000
_cell.length_c   1.000
_cell.angle_alpha   90.00
_cell.angle_beta   90.00
_cell.angle_gamma   90.00
#
_symmetry.space_group_name_H-M   'P 1'
#
loop_
_entity.id
_entity.type
_entity.pdbx_description
1 polymer ?
#
loop_
_entity_poly.entity_id
_entity_poly.type
_entity_poly.pdbx_seq_one_letter_code
_entity_poly.pdbx_strand_id
1 'polypeptide(L)'
;MKLRIFILFLFLPILSVQAGIIDSLMIHPRDSIGLTSDSLVLRYLQESGIPISDNNKVKLLKSGREKFIDLFEAIREAKHHVHLEYFNFRNDSIANALFALLAEKVKEGVEVRAMFDAFGNWSNN
;
A
#
# COMPACT_ATOMS: atom_id res chain seq x y z
N MET A 1 -1.04 5.85 -20.46
CA MET A 1 -0.30 5.83 -19.18
C MET A 1 -1.11 5.02 -18.19
N LYS A 2 -0.62 3.86 -17.76
CA LYS A 2 -1.35 2.97 -16.83
C LYS A 2 -1.00 3.39 -15.41
N LEU A 3 -1.90 4.07 -14.72
CA LEU A 3 -1.75 4.41 -13.31
C LEU A 3 -2.03 3.16 -12.47
N ARG A 4 -1.01 2.58 -11.87
CA ARG A 4 -1.15 1.52 -10.88
C ARG A 4 -1.20 2.18 -9.51
N ILE A 5 -2.38 2.20 -8.89
CA ILE A 5 -2.53 2.68 -7.51
C ILE A 5 -2.29 1.48 -6.60
N PHE A 6 -1.12 1.43 -5.97
CA PHE A 6 -0.82 0.51 -4.88
C PHE A 6 -1.08 1.23 -3.55
N ILE A 7 -2.14 0.86 -2.86
CA ILE A 7 -2.37 1.31 -1.48
C ILE A 7 -1.85 0.19 -0.57
N LEU A 8 -0.57 0.31 -0.17
CA LEU A 8 0.07 -0.60 0.77
C LEU A 8 -0.19 -0.10 2.19
N PHE A 9 -1.03 -0.82 2.96
CA PHE A 9 -1.14 -0.64 4.40
C PHE A 9 -0.12 -1.50 5.12
N LEU A 10 0.99 -0.89 5.51
CA LEU A 10 1.92 -1.50 6.46
C LEU A 10 1.36 -1.34 7.88
N PHE A 11 0.62 -2.35 8.36
CA PHE A 11 0.47 -2.56 9.80
C PHE A 11 1.71 -3.30 10.27
N LEU A 12 2.67 -2.58 10.81
CA LEU A 12 3.75 -3.18 11.60
C LEU A 12 3.14 -3.73 12.88
N PRO A 13 3.18 -5.06 13.12
CA PRO A 13 3.01 -5.54 14.48
C PRO A 13 4.17 -4.96 15.30
N ILE A 14 3.86 -4.42 16.48
CA ILE A 14 4.86 -4.10 17.48
C ILE A 14 5.41 -5.46 17.97
N LEU A 15 6.25 -6.08 17.18
CA LEU A 15 7.17 -7.10 17.62
C LEU A 15 8.30 -6.33 18.28
N SER A 16 8.49 -6.58 19.59
CA SER A 16 9.71 -6.25 20.29
C SER A 16 10.86 -7.01 19.63
N VAL A 17 11.39 -6.44 18.56
CA VAL A 17 12.61 -6.91 17.91
C VAL A 17 13.73 -6.64 18.90
N GLN A 18 14.32 -7.72 19.42
CA GLN A 18 15.52 -7.63 20.25
C GLN A 18 16.57 -6.80 19.51
N ALA A 19 17.11 -5.80 20.20
CA ALA A 19 18.04 -4.80 19.69
C ALA A 19 19.29 -5.38 18.98
N GLY A 20 19.56 -6.66 19.12
CA GLY A 20 20.73 -7.33 18.54
C GLY A 20 20.69 -7.59 17.03
N ILE A 21 19.54 -7.48 16.36
CA ILE A 21 19.44 -7.71 14.91
C ILE A 21 19.61 -6.39 14.14
N ILE A 22 19.31 -5.26 14.77
CA ILE A 22 19.45 -3.94 14.15
C ILE A 22 20.92 -3.52 14.01
N ASP A 23 21.78 -3.95 14.92
CA ASP A 23 23.22 -3.64 14.85
C ASP A 23 23.97 -4.28 13.68
N SER A 24 23.48 -5.39 13.14
CA SER A 24 24.11 -6.03 11.96
C SER A 24 23.64 -5.42 10.63
N LEU A 25 22.55 -4.64 10.63
CA LEU A 25 22.02 -3.91 9.46
C LEU A 25 22.47 -2.43 9.47
N MET A 26 23.07 -1.96 10.55
CA MET A 26 23.67 -0.64 10.59
C MET A 26 24.98 -0.68 9.80
N ILE A 27 24.91 -0.25 8.55
CA ILE A 27 26.08 0.19 7.79
C ILE A 27 26.78 1.23 8.67
N HIS A 28 28.01 0.90 9.11
CA HIS A 28 28.78 1.76 9.99
C HIS A 28 28.91 3.16 9.39
N PRO A 29 28.66 4.26 10.15
CA PRO A 29 28.70 5.63 9.62
C PRO A 29 30.07 6.09 9.14
N ARG A 30 31.08 5.25 9.16
CA ARG A 30 32.48 5.61 8.82
C ARG A 30 32.77 5.71 7.33
N ASP A 31 31.88 5.19 6.46
CA ASP A 31 32.09 5.22 5.00
C ASP A 31 31.23 6.27 4.29
N SER A 32 30.61 7.18 5.01
CA SER A 32 29.77 8.25 4.45
C SER A 32 30.63 9.37 3.83
N ILE A 33 31.32 9.06 2.75
CA ILE A 33 31.84 10.10 1.85
C ILE A 33 30.63 10.70 1.12
N GLY A 34 30.00 11.71 1.71
CA GLY A 34 29.09 12.62 0.99
C GLY A 34 27.79 12.04 0.42
N LEU A 35 27.44 10.78 0.72
CA LEU A 35 26.19 10.19 0.27
C LEU A 35 25.06 10.51 1.26
N THR A 36 23.94 11.02 0.75
CA THR A 36 22.71 11.15 1.54
C THR A 36 22.16 9.76 1.88
N SER A 37 21.40 9.65 2.96
CA SER A 37 20.71 8.41 3.37
C SER A 37 19.92 7.79 2.21
N ASP A 38 19.28 8.62 1.39
CA ASP A 38 18.49 8.21 0.22
C ASP A 38 19.35 7.56 -0.87
N SER A 39 20.58 8.10 -1.10
CA SER A 39 21.51 7.53 -2.08
C SER A 39 22.01 6.15 -1.66
N LEU A 40 22.21 5.92 -0.36
CA LEU A 40 22.61 4.61 0.18
C LEU A 40 21.49 3.56 0.02
N VAL A 41 20.26 3.96 0.30
CA VAL A 41 19.08 3.08 0.11
C VAL A 41 18.90 2.72 -1.37
N LEU A 42 18.96 3.69 -2.26
CA LEU A 42 18.86 3.46 -3.70
C LEU A 42 19.94 2.50 -4.20
N ARG A 43 21.18 2.72 -3.79
CA ARG A 43 22.30 1.86 -4.14
C ARG A 43 22.09 0.43 -3.64
N TYR A 44 21.67 0.26 -2.39
CA TYR A 44 21.35 -1.06 -1.83
C TYR A 44 20.26 -1.79 -2.61
N LEU A 45 19.17 -1.09 -2.96
CA LEU A 45 18.07 -1.66 -3.73
C LEU A 45 18.54 -2.09 -5.13
N GLN A 46 19.34 -1.27 -5.80
CA GLN A 46 19.92 -1.58 -7.12
C GLN A 46 20.86 -2.79 -7.06
N GLU A 47 21.76 -2.82 -6.11
CA GLU A 47 22.71 -3.94 -5.90
C GLU A 47 21.99 -5.25 -5.53
N SER A 48 20.85 -5.15 -4.86
CA SER A 48 19.98 -6.30 -4.52
C SER A 48 19.09 -6.75 -5.68
N GLY A 49 19.17 -6.12 -6.85
CA GLY A 49 18.32 -6.46 -8.00
C GLY A 49 16.83 -6.13 -7.80
N ILE A 50 16.49 -5.27 -6.83
CA ILE A 50 15.11 -4.85 -6.59
C ILE A 50 14.71 -3.81 -7.62
N PRO A 51 13.63 -4.05 -8.41
CA PRO A 51 13.22 -3.11 -9.43
C PRO A 51 12.74 -1.78 -8.81
N ILE A 52 13.33 -0.69 -9.28
CA ILE A 52 12.96 0.67 -8.87
C ILE A 52 12.16 1.31 -9.99
N SER A 53 11.03 1.92 -9.65
CA SER A 53 10.22 2.66 -10.61
C SER A 53 10.37 4.17 -10.39
N ASP A 54 10.59 4.89 -11.48
CA ASP A 54 10.61 6.35 -11.51
C ASP A 54 9.21 6.92 -11.82
N ASN A 55 9.07 8.22 -11.73
CA ASN A 55 7.83 8.95 -12.04
C ASN A 55 6.62 8.56 -11.16
N ASN A 56 6.87 8.25 -9.90
CA ASN A 56 5.81 8.00 -8.94
C ASN A 56 5.21 9.33 -8.44
N LYS A 57 3.87 9.38 -8.33
CA LYS A 57 3.16 10.47 -7.68
C LYS A 57 2.64 9.98 -6.33
N VAL A 58 3.04 10.66 -5.27
CA VAL A 58 2.65 10.33 -3.90
C VAL A 58 1.78 11.45 -3.32
N LYS A 59 0.67 11.07 -2.66
CA LYS A 59 -0.18 11.96 -1.88
C LYS A 59 -0.30 11.41 -0.47
N LEU A 60 0.04 12.23 0.53
CA LEU A 60 -0.12 11.88 1.93
C LEU A 60 -1.57 12.13 2.37
N LEU A 61 -2.25 11.09 2.84
CA LEU A 61 -3.60 11.17 3.42
C LEU A 61 -3.49 11.11 4.95
N LYS A 62 -3.94 12.17 5.64
CA LYS A 62 -3.73 12.35 7.08
C LYS A 62 -4.89 11.85 7.95
N SER A 63 -6.00 11.45 7.33
CA SER A 63 -7.19 11.00 8.05
C SER A 63 -7.93 9.88 7.30
N GLY A 64 -8.70 9.07 8.04
CA GLY A 64 -9.57 8.07 7.44
C GLY A 64 -10.61 8.70 6.49
N ARG A 65 -11.09 9.90 6.81
CA ARG A 65 -12.02 10.62 5.94
C ARG A 65 -11.40 10.96 4.59
N GLU A 66 -10.21 11.56 4.57
CA GLU A 66 -9.49 11.86 3.34
C GLU A 66 -9.21 10.59 2.53
N LYS A 67 -8.77 9.52 3.21
CA LYS A 67 -8.54 8.23 2.58
C LYS A 67 -9.77 7.73 1.84
N PHE A 68 -10.93 7.73 2.48
CA PHE A 68 -12.13 7.19 1.84
C PHE A 68 -12.67 8.09 0.73
N ILE A 69 -12.56 9.41 0.85
CA ILE A 69 -12.91 10.32 -0.25
C ILE A 69 -12.05 10.01 -1.48
N ASP A 70 -10.74 9.98 -1.32
CA ASP A 70 -9.81 9.70 -2.43
C ASP A 70 -9.99 8.29 -3.00
N LEU A 71 -10.21 7.29 -2.14
CA LEU A 71 -10.46 5.92 -2.57
C LEU A 71 -11.70 5.80 -3.45
N PHE A 72 -12.81 6.37 -3.02
CA PHE A 72 -14.06 6.33 -3.77
C PHE A 72 -13.95 7.10 -5.09
N GLU A 73 -13.25 8.23 -5.11
CA GLU A 73 -12.99 9.00 -6.31
C GLU A 73 -12.14 8.20 -7.30
N ALA A 74 -11.02 7.64 -6.84
CA ALA A 74 -10.16 6.82 -7.67
C ALA A 74 -10.87 5.60 -8.28
N ILE A 75 -11.78 4.96 -7.53
CA ILE A 75 -12.58 3.84 -8.05
C ILE A 75 -13.57 4.34 -9.10
N ARG A 76 -14.26 5.47 -8.87
CA ARG A 76 -15.17 6.03 -9.88
C ARG A 76 -14.48 6.34 -11.20
N GLU A 77 -13.24 6.84 -11.13
CA GLU A 77 -12.44 7.19 -12.31
C GLU A 77 -11.79 5.98 -13.00
N ALA A 78 -11.74 4.83 -12.37
CA ALA A 78 -11.12 3.63 -12.92
C ALA A 78 -11.79 3.22 -14.25
N LYS A 79 -10.96 2.95 -15.28
CA LYS A 79 -11.41 2.58 -16.63
C LYS A 79 -11.05 1.15 -17.02
N HIS A 80 -10.09 0.53 -16.34
CA HIS A 80 -9.54 -0.76 -16.75
C HIS A 80 -9.66 -1.81 -15.65
N HIS A 81 -9.13 -1.52 -14.46
CA HIS A 81 -9.14 -2.46 -13.35
C HIS A 81 -9.08 -1.75 -12.00
N VAL A 82 -9.63 -2.42 -10.98
CA VAL A 82 -9.52 -2.07 -9.57
C VAL A 82 -9.06 -3.32 -8.82
N HIS A 83 -7.88 -3.25 -8.18
CA HIS A 83 -7.39 -4.30 -7.31
C HIS A 83 -7.32 -3.78 -5.88
N LEU A 84 -8.02 -4.47 -4.98
CA LEU A 84 -8.10 -4.14 -3.56
C LEU A 84 -7.46 -5.26 -2.74
N GLU A 85 -6.66 -4.87 -1.76
CA GLU A 85 -6.09 -5.77 -0.78
C GLU A 85 -6.31 -5.21 0.62
N TYR A 86 -7.00 -5.96 1.47
CA TYR A 86 -7.30 -5.57 2.84
C TYR A 86 -6.95 -6.67 3.83
N PHE A 87 -6.17 -6.32 4.85
CA PHE A 87 -5.94 -7.19 6.00
C PHE A 87 -7.21 -7.33 6.84
N ASN A 88 -7.86 -6.21 7.18
CA ASN A 88 -9.11 -6.21 7.95
C ASN A 88 -10.16 -5.38 7.22
N PHE A 89 -11.30 -5.99 6.96
CA PHE A 89 -12.43 -5.36 6.30
C PHE A 89 -13.70 -5.65 7.07
N ARG A 90 -14.33 -4.64 7.64
CA ARG A 90 -15.54 -4.78 8.46
C ARG A 90 -16.79 -4.62 7.62
N ASN A 91 -17.83 -5.40 7.95
CA ASN A 91 -19.14 -5.23 7.35
C ASN A 91 -19.87 -4.03 7.98
N ASP A 92 -19.61 -2.85 7.44
CA ASP A 92 -20.17 -1.58 7.91
C ASP A 92 -20.74 -0.77 6.73
N SER A 93 -21.23 0.43 7.01
CA SER A 93 -21.80 1.32 5.99
C SER A 93 -20.81 1.73 4.90
N ILE A 94 -19.52 1.88 5.25
CA ILE A 94 -18.47 2.21 4.29
C ILE A 94 -18.21 1.02 3.37
N ALA A 95 -18.12 -0.18 3.94
CA ALA A 95 -17.97 -1.41 3.17
C ALA A 95 -19.11 -1.62 2.19
N ASN A 96 -20.35 -1.46 2.65
CA ASN A 96 -21.52 -1.59 1.80
C ASN A 96 -21.53 -0.58 0.63
N ALA A 97 -21.16 0.68 0.91
CA ALA A 97 -21.04 1.70 -0.13
C ALA A 97 -19.90 1.38 -1.12
N LEU A 98 -18.77 0.84 -0.63
CA LEU A 98 -17.65 0.43 -1.46
C LEU A 98 -18.05 -0.73 -2.38
N PHE A 99 -18.69 -1.77 -1.86
CA PHE A 99 -19.15 -2.90 -2.68
C PHE A 99 -20.19 -2.49 -3.72
N ALA A 100 -21.10 -1.59 -3.37
CA ALA A 100 -22.07 -1.06 -4.33
C ALA A 100 -21.34 -0.36 -5.50
N LEU A 101 -20.37 0.49 -5.21
CA LEU A 101 -19.57 1.18 -6.24
C LEU A 101 -18.76 0.19 -7.08
N LEU A 102 -18.15 -0.82 -6.47
CA LEU A 102 -17.40 -1.85 -7.20
C LEU A 102 -18.32 -2.65 -8.15
N ALA A 103 -19.54 -2.98 -7.69
CA ALA A 103 -20.53 -3.67 -8.54
C ALA A 103 -20.98 -2.81 -9.74
N GLU A 104 -21.08 -1.50 -9.57
CA GLU A 104 -21.31 -0.57 -10.69
C GLU A 104 -20.15 -0.58 -11.67
N LYS A 105 -18.92 -0.53 -11.19
CA LYS A 105 -17.71 -0.57 -12.03
C LYS A 105 -17.60 -1.87 -12.83
N VAL A 106 -17.97 -3.00 -12.23
CA VAL A 106 -18.06 -4.29 -12.97
C VAL A 106 -19.06 -4.22 -14.11
N LYS A 107 -20.23 -3.60 -13.90
CA LYS A 107 -21.22 -3.41 -14.97
C LYS A 107 -20.72 -2.50 -16.10
N GLU A 108 -19.81 -1.55 -15.77
CA GLU A 108 -19.14 -0.71 -16.75
C GLU A 108 -18.00 -1.44 -17.50
N GLY A 109 -17.71 -2.70 -17.18
CA GLY A 109 -16.65 -3.50 -17.80
C GLY A 109 -15.27 -3.33 -17.15
N VAL A 110 -15.20 -2.73 -15.97
CA VAL A 110 -13.95 -2.61 -15.21
C VAL A 110 -13.67 -3.94 -14.49
N GLU A 111 -12.47 -4.47 -14.63
CA GLU A 111 -12.04 -5.66 -13.91
C GLU A 111 -11.86 -5.36 -12.42
N VAL A 112 -12.58 -6.03 -11.54
CA VAL A 112 -12.48 -5.86 -10.09
C VAL A 112 -11.95 -7.13 -9.45
N ARG A 113 -10.85 -7.00 -8.69
CA ARG A 113 -10.30 -8.06 -7.85
C ARG A 113 -10.15 -7.56 -6.43
N ALA A 114 -10.72 -8.29 -5.47
CA ALA A 114 -10.59 -7.98 -4.05
C ALA A 114 -10.02 -9.17 -3.30
N MET A 115 -8.98 -8.93 -2.53
CA MET A 115 -8.32 -9.91 -1.68
C MET A 115 -8.44 -9.49 -0.22
N PHE A 116 -8.89 -10.42 0.61
CA PHE A 116 -9.06 -10.22 2.05
C PHE A 116 -8.27 -11.27 2.80
N ASP A 117 -7.53 -10.84 3.82
CA ASP A 117 -6.81 -11.75 4.70
C ASP A 117 -7.78 -12.55 5.57
N ALA A 118 -7.60 -13.87 5.61
CA ALA A 118 -8.49 -14.76 6.36
C ALA A 118 -8.40 -14.55 7.87
N PHE A 119 -7.21 -14.26 8.39
CA PHE A 119 -6.99 -14.05 9.82
C PHE A 119 -7.55 -12.69 10.28
N GLY A 120 -7.30 -11.64 9.49
CA GLY A 120 -7.82 -10.30 9.77
C GLY A 120 -9.36 -10.22 9.75
N ASN A 121 -10.03 -11.16 9.07
CA ASN A 121 -11.47 -11.19 8.90
C ASN A 121 -12.17 -12.38 9.58
N TRP A 122 -11.47 -13.11 10.42
CA TRP A 122 -11.98 -14.32 11.10
C TRP A 122 -13.29 -14.12 11.86
N SER A 123 -13.54 -12.95 12.43
CA SER A 123 -14.74 -12.64 13.22
C SER A 123 -15.80 -11.85 12.43
N ASN A 124 -15.60 -11.61 11.15
CA ASN A 124 -16.53 -10.88 10.30
C ASN A 124 -17.53 -11.87 9.65
N ASN A 125 -18.52 -12.31 10.43
CA ASN A 125 -19.70 -13.01 9.93
C ASN A 125 -20.83 -12.02 9.64
#